data_cc6b73b6a286d13598199497a6ab80ef
#
_entry.id   cc6b73b6a286d13598199497a6ab80ef
#
_cell.length_a   1.000
_cell.length_b   1.000
_cell.length_c   1.000
_cell.angle_alpha   90.00
_cell.angle_beta   90.00
_cell.angle_gamma   90.00
#
_symmetry.space_group_name_H-M   'P 1'
#
loop_
_entity.id
_entity.type
_entity.pdbx_description
1 polymer ?
#
loop_
_entity_poly.entity_id
_entity_poly.type
_entity_poly.pdbx_seq_one_letter_code
_entity_poly.pdbx_strand_id
1 'polypeptide(L)'
;MVLNEVFREYLEEAIGKDNSLVAFSAFERPASSSVRINPFKSGPVPEGREVLWNRHGRILAQRPVFTLDPSFHGGAYYVQDSSSMFVGHVFRQLVKPVIADSGNAGPVRVLDLCAAPGGKTTDLAVSLREMLGYRFVLVSNEVMKQRA
;
A
#
# COMPACT_ATOMS: atom_id res chain seq x y z
N MET A 1 -20.40 9.03 -13.44
CA MET A 1 -21.10 7.90 -12.76
C MET A 1 -22.23 8.48 -11.93
N VAL A 2 -23.48 8.04 -12.13
CA VAL A 2 -24.60 8.48 -11.28
C VAL A 2 -24.54 7.66 -9.99
N LEU A 3 -24.22 8.31 -8.88
CA LEU A 3 -24.24 7.66 -7.57
C LEU A 3 -25.67 7.42 -7.12
N ASN A 4 -25.92 6.23 -6.56
CA ASN A 4 -27.22 5.86 -6.00
C ASN A 4 -27.57 6.82 -4.84
N GLU A 5 -28.85 7.24 -4.79
CA GLU A 5 -29.35 8.18 -3.78
C GLU A 5 -29.19 7.66 -2.34
N VAL A 6 -29.49 6.37 -2.13
CA VAL A 6 -29.29 5.69 -0.83
C VAL A 6 -27.82 5.74 -0.39
N PHE A 7 -26.86 5.60 -1.32
CA PHE A 7 -25.46 5.73 -1.00
C PHE A 7 -25.06 7.16 -0.62
N ARG A 8 -25.69 8.16 -1.27
CA ARG A 8 -25.47 9.57 -0.92
C ARG A 8 -25.92 9.86 0.51
N GLU A 9 -27.16 9.49 0.85
CA GLU A 9 -27.72 9.66 2.20
C GLU A 9 -26.86 8.96 3.25
N TYR A 10 -26.47 7.71 3.01
CA TYR A 10 -25.60 6.95 3.91
C TYR A 10 -24.24 7.63 4.12
N LEU A 11 -23.63 8.15 3.07
CA LEU A 11 -22.35 8.83 3.17
C LEU A 11 -22.46 10.16 3.92
N GLU A 12 -23.55 10.92 3.68
CA GLU A 12 -23.83 12.16 4.42
C GLU A 12 -24.02 11.90 5.92
N GLU A 13 -24.73 10.83 6.27
CA GLU A 13 -24.91 10.42 7.65
C GLU A 13 -23.56 10.00 8.31
N ALA A 14 -22.72 9.26 7.57
CA ALA A 14 -21.47 8.73 8.08
C ALA A 14 -20.36 9.76 8.30
N ILE A 15 -20.21 10.73 7.39
CA ILE A 15 -19.08 11.67 7.39
C ILE A 15 -19.50 13.16 7.43
N GLY A 16 -20.79 13.45 7.46
CA GLY A 16 -21.35 14.80 7.42
C GLY A 16 -21.44 15.40 6.03
N LYS A 17 -22.31 16.38 5.88
CA LYS A 17 -22.68 16.97 4.57
C LYS A 17 -21.48 17.60 3.83
N ASP A 18 -20.65 18.36 4.52
CA ASP A 18 -19.52 19.05 3.88
C ASP A 18 -18.47 18.07 3.35
N ASN A 19 -18.15 17.04 4.13
CA ASN A 19 -17.21 16.01 3.72
C ASN A 19 -17.78 15.11 2.61
N SER A 20 -19.10 14.85 2.61
CA SER A 20 -19.75 14.07 1.57
C SER A 20 -19.72 14.80 0.22
N LEU A 21 -19.88 16.12 0.18
CA LEU A 21 -19.74 16.91 -1.04
C LEU A 21 -18.33 16.81 -1.64
N VAL A 22 -17.30 16.84 -0.78
CA VAL A 22 -15.90 16.63 -1.21
C VAL A 22 -15.72 15.22 -1.78
N ALA A 23 -16.26 14.20 -1.10
CA ALA A 23 -16.21 12.82 -1.57
C ALA A 23 -16.93 12.64 -2.91
N PHE A 24 -18.13 13.20 -3.08
CA PHE A 24 -18.87 13.15 -4.35
C PHE A 24 -18.09 13.75 -5.50
N SER A 25 -17.46 14.91 -5.28
CA SER A 25 -16.61 15.55 -6.30
C SER A 25 -15.39 14.69 -6.65
N ALA A 26 -14.88 13.90 -5.71
CA ALA A 26 -13.77 12.99 -5.95
C ALA A 26 -14.18 11.77 -6.80
N PHE A 27 -15.42 11.26 -6.63
CA PHE A 27 -15.94 10.15 -7.45
C PHE A 27 -16.18 10.53 -8.92
N GLU A 28 -16.31 11.80 -9.23
CA GLU A 28 -16.45 12.30 -10.62
C GLU A 28 -15.11 12.35 -11.37
N ARG A 29 -14.00 12.27 -10.65
CA ARG A 29 -12.65 12.29 -11.24
C ARG A 29 -12.21 10.90 -11.66
N PRO A 30 -11.34 10.78 -12.68
CA PRO A 30 -10.69 9.51 -13.01
C PRO A 30 -9.96 8.95 -11.80
N ALA A 31 -10.02 7.63 -11.62
CA ALA A 31 -9.26 6.96 -10.57
C ALA A 31 -7.75 7.21 -10.74
N SER A 32 -7.10 7.63 -9.67
CA SER A 32 -5.64 7.81 -9.67
C SER A 32 -4.93 6.47 -9.78
N SER A 33 -3.83 6.44 -10.53
CA SER A 33 -2.92 5.30 -10.53
C SER A 33 -1.75 5.58 -9.61
N SER A 34 -1.31 4.59 -8.85
CA SER A 34 -0.14 4.71 -8.00
C SER A 34 0.70 3.45 -8.00
N VAL A 35 1.98 3.63 -7.70
CA VAL A 35 2.96 2.55 -7.60
C VAL A 35 3.77 2.70 -6.33
N ARG A 36 4.28 1.61 -5.82
CA ARG A 36 5.25 1.59 -4.72
C ARG A 36 6.56 1.04 -5.23
N ILE A 37 7.61 1.86 -5.14
CA ILE A 37 8.97 1.53 -5.55
C ILE A 37 9.56 0.51 -4.59
N ASN A 38 10.31 -0.45 -5.13
CA ASN A 38 11.10 -1.38 -4.33
C ASN A 38 12.52 -0.83 -4.17
N PRO A 39 12.90 -0.35 -2.97
CA PRO A 39 14.22 0.27 -2.76
C PRO A 39 15.39 -0.72 -2.84
N PHE A 40 15.11 -2.03 -2.89
CA PHE A 40 16.11 -3.10 -2.97
C PHE A 40 16.29 -3.67 -4.38
N LYS A 41 15.64 -3.06 -5.37
CA LYS A 41 15.77 -3.40 -6.78
C LYS A 41 16.18 -2.16 -7.57
N SER A 42 17.19 -2.30 -8.40
CA SER A 42 17.59 -1.29 -9.37
C SER A 42 16.76 -1.41 -10.65
N GLY A 43 16.53 -0.29 -11.30
CA GLY A 43 15.82 -0.21 -12.59
C GLY A 43 15.05 1.10 -12.75
N PRO A 44 14.62 1.43 -13.95
CA PRO A 44 13.72 2.55 -14.17
C PRO A 44 12.43 2.37 -13.39
N VAL A 45 11.92 3.45 -12.82
CA VAL A 45 10.65 3.46 -12.07
C VAL A 45 9.79 4.62 -12.57
N PRO A 46 8.45 4.47 -12.57
CA PRO A 46 7.56 5.55 -12.97
C PRO A 46 7.74 6.78 -12.07
N GLU A 47 7.82 7.95 -12.67
CA GLU A 47 7.82 9.23 -11.97
C GLU A 47 6.41 9.61 -11.54
N GLY A 48 6.31 10.34 -10.42
CA GLY A 48 5.02 10.78 -9.91
C GLY A 48 5.15 11.58 -8.62
N ARG A 49 4.01 12.14 -8.19
CA ARG A 49 3.92 12.85 -6.91
C ARG A 49 4.05 11.86 -5.75
N GLU A 50 4.80 12.21 -4.74
CA GLU A 50 5.00 11.36 -3.56
C GLU A 50 3.69 11.11 -2.80
N VAL A 51 3.56 9.90 -2.26
CA VAL A 51 2.49 9.54 -1.32
C VAL A 51 2.93 9.96 0.08
N LEU A 52 2.17 10.81 0.75
CA LEU A 52 2.55 11.43 2.03
C LEU A 52 2.88 10.42 3.15
N TRP A 53 2.24 9.27 3.15
CA TRP A 53 2.40 8.22 4.17
C TRP A 53 3.30 7.07 3.74
N ASN A 54 3.86 7.12 2.51
CA ASN A 54 4.80 6.11 2.03
C ASN A 54 5.86 6.73 1.12
N ARG A 55 7.08 6.88 1.62
CA ARG A 55 8.20 7.50 0.88
C ARG A 55 8.54 6.82 -0.43
N HIS A 56 8.17 5.55 -0.58
CA HIS A 56 8.35 4.79 -1.81
C HIS A 56 7.12 4.85 -2.74
N GLY A 57 6.02 5.44 -2.28
CA GLY A 57 4.79 5.59 -3.06
C GLY A 57 4.87 6.75 -4.06
N ARG A 58 4.33 6.53 -5.27
CA ARG A 58 4.19 7.56 -6.30
C ARG A 58 2.78 7.53 -6.87
N ILE A 59 2.13 8.69 -6.91
CA ILE A 59 0.86 8.90 -7.62
C ILE A 59 1.22 9.38 -9.01
N LEU A 60 0.83 8.63 -10.02
CA LEU A 60 1.18 8.86 -11.41
C LEU A 60 0.25 9.89 -12.06
N ALA A 61 0.77 10.74 -12.94
CA ALA A 61 -0.04 11.68 -13.72
C ALA A 61 -0.95 10.95 -14.72
N GLN A 62 -0.46 9.82 -15.28
CA GLN A 62 -1.18 8.97 -16.21
C GLN A 62 -0.94 7.50 -15.86
N ARG A 63 -1.90 6.64 -16.21
CA ARG A 63 -1.76 5.20 -16.04
C ARG A 63 -0.99 4.60 -17.22
N PRO A 64 0.25 4.11 -17.03
CA PRO A 64 0.96 3.41 -18.09
C PRO A 64 0.43 1.99 -18.29
N VAL A 65 0.88 1.35 -19.38
CA VAL A 65 0.63 -0.07 -19.62
C VAL A 65 1.68 -0.89 -18.89
N PHE A 66 1.46 -1.13 -17.60
CA PHE A 66 2.43 -1.79 -16.70
C PHE A 66 2.89 -3.16 -17.21
N THR A 67 2.03 -3.91 -17.90
CA THR A 67 2.34 -5.24 -18.42
C THR A 67 3.41 -5.25 -19.52
N LEU A 68 3.69 -4.09 -20.12
CA LEU A 68 4.75 -3.91 -21.11
C LEU A 68 6.06 -3.39 -20.50
N ASP A 69 6.09 -3.13 -19.20
CA ASP A 69 7.27 -2.57 -18.52
C ASP A 69 8.13 -3.70 -17.92
N PRO A 70 9.35 -3.91 -18.44
CA PRO A 70 10.28 -4.90 -17.88
C PRO A 70 10.61 -4.65 -16.40
N SER A 71 10.63 -3.39 -15.95
CA SER A 71 10.92 -3.03 -14.56
C SER A 71 9.81 -3.49 -13.60
N PHE A 72 8.55 -3.48 -14.06
CA PHE A 72 7.44 -4.05 -13.33
C PHE A 72 7.63 -5.56 -13.13
N HIS A 73 7.94 -6.28 -14.21
CA HIS A 73 8.20 -7.73 -14.14
C HIS A 73 9.47 -8.06 -13.34
N GLY A 74 10.47 -7.18 -13.38
CA GLY A 74 11.69 -7.28 -12.57
C GLY A 74 11.48 -6.97 -11.09
N GLY A 75 10.29 -6.48 -10.70
CA GLY A 75 9.95 -6.16 -9.31
C GLY A 75 10.59 -4.87 -8.79
N ALA A 76 10.97 -3.93 -9.69
CA ALA A 76 11.46 -2.62 -9.30
C ALA A 76 10.37 -1.75 -8.67
N TYR A 77 9.12 -2.02 -8.97
CA TYR A 77 7.96 -1.40 -8.33
C TYR A 77 6.75 -2.33 -8.35
N TYR A 78 5.78 -2.02 -7.50
CA TYR A 78 4.49 -2.72 -7.40
C TYR A 78 3.35 -1.72 -7.67
N VAL A 79 2.39 -2.10 -8.52
CA VAL A 79 1.17 -1.29 -8.76
C VAL A 79 0.26 -1.46 -7.54
N GLN A 80 0.09 -0.41 -6.78
CA GLN A 80 -0.64 -0.43 -5.53
C GLN A 80 -1.42 0.87 -5.34
N ASP A 81 -2.65 0.76 -4.90
CA ASP A 81 -3.45 1.91 -4.49
C ASP A 81 -2.76 2.66 -3.34
N SER A 82 -2.70 3.99 -3.45
CA SER A 82 -2.04 4.83 -2.44
C SER A 82 -2.70 4.69 -1.07
N SER A 83 -4.02 4.53 -0.99
CA SER A 83 -4.73 4.29 0.28
C SER A 83 -4.32 2.98 0.93
N SER A 84 -4.08 1.93 0.14
CA SER A 84 -3.59 0.63 0.64
C SER A 84 -2.18 0.70 1.23
N MET A 85 -1.35 1.66 0.79
CA MET A 85 -0.02 1.91 1.37
C MET A 85 -0.08 2.49 2.79
N PHE A 86 -1.25 3.01 3.21
CA PHE A 86 -1.45 3.53 4.57
C PHE A 86 -1.33 2.43 5.64
N VAL A 87 -1.67 1.19 5.30
CA VAL A 87 -1.46 0.02 6.18
C VAL A 87 0.01 -0.11 6.58
N GLY A 88 0.93 0.04 5.62
CA GLY A 88 2.37 0.03 5.91
C GLY A 88 2.82 1.20 6.78
N HIS A 89 2.19 2.36 6.65
CA HIS A 89 2.44 3.50 7.55
C HIS A 89 2.07 3.18 8.99
N VAL A 90 0.85 2.70 9.21
CA VAL A 90 0.38 2.29 10.55
C VAL A 90 1.28 1.19 11.13
N PHE A 91 1.61 0.18 10.34
CA PHE A 91 2.51 -0.88 10.75
C PHE A 91 3.86 -0.34 11.23
N ARG A 92 4.50 0.56 10.49
CA ARG A 92 5.79 1.16 10.89
C ARG A 92 5.71 1.90 12.22
N GLN A 93 4.58 2.53 12.53
CA GLN A 93 4.39 3.20 13.82
C GLN A 93 4.21 2.20 14.97
N LEU A 94 3.43 1.14 14.75
CA LEU A 94 3.12 0.15 15.78
C LEU A 94 4.28 -0.81 16.06
N VAL A 95 5.11 -1.12 15.07
CA VAL A 95 6.21 -2.09 15.24
C VAL A 95 7.46 -1.47 15.88
N LYS A 96 7.66 -0.17 15.78
CA LYS A 96 8.82 0.52 16.38
C LYS A 96 8.99 0.24 17.88
N PRO A 97 7.96 0.45 18.74
CA PRO A 97 8.09 0.11 20.16
C PRO A 97 8.35 -1.36 20.40
N VAL A 98 7.71 -2.27 19.63
CA VAL A 98 7.94 -3.71 19.75
C VAL A 98 9.39 -4.06 19.45
N ILE A 99 10.00 -3.44 18.45
CA ILE A 99 11.42 -3.61 18.13
C ILE A 99 12.30 -3.09 19.26
N ALA A 100 12.00 -1.93 19.81
CA ALA A 100 12.75 -1.34 20.90
C ALA A 100 12.73 -2.22 22.16
N ASP A 101 11.57 -2.77 22.51
CA ASP A 101 11.38 -3.64 23.68
C ASP A 101 11.99 -5.03 23.51
N SER A 102 12.07 -5.54 22.27
CA SER A 102 12.57 -6.90 22.02
C SER A 102 14.08 -7.07 22.25
N GLY A 103 14.83 -5.97 22.27
CA GLY A 103 16.29 -6.02 22.45
C GLY A 103 16.96 -6.95 21.44
N ASN A 104 17.77 -7.91 21.95
CA ASN A 104 18.43 -8.96 21.15
C ASN A 104 17.74 -10.34 21.24
N ALA A 105 16.48 -10.38 21.64
CA ALA A 105 15.75 -11.64 21.93
C ALA A 105 15.41 -12.50 20.69
N GLY A 106 15.97 -12.20 19.52
CA GLY A 106 15.75 -12.96 18.31
C GLY A 106 15.03 -12.17 17.19
N PRO A 107 14.62 -12.84 16.09
CA PRO A 107 13.98 -12.18 14.99
C PRO A 107 12.54 -11.73 15.34
N VAL A 108 12.18 -10.55 14.89
CA VAL A 108 10.77 -10.09 14.94
C VAL A 108 9.94 -10.95 14.00
N ARG A 109 8.83 -11.48 14.50
CA ARG A 109 7.92 -12.36 13.74
C ARG A 109 6.67 -11.61 13.37
N VAL A 110 6.32 -11.62 12.10
CA VAL A 110 5.13 -10.94 11.54
C VAL A 110 4.34 -11.94 10.71
N LEU A 111 3.03 -11.90 10.84
CA LEU A 111 2.10 -12.72 10.08
C LEU A 111 1.15 -11.82 9.30
N ASP A 112 1.13 -11.96 7.97
CA ASP A 112 0.10 -11.39 7.09
C ASP A 112 -0.92 -12.50 6.79
N LEU A 113 -2.11 -12.38 7.37
CA LEU A 113 -3.18 -13.38 7.27
C LEU A 113 -3.91 -13.38 5.93
N CYS A 114 -3.87 -12.26 5.19
CA CYS A 114 -4.63 -12.04 3.96
C CYS A 114 -3.71 -11.45 2.88
N ALA A 115 -2.69 -12.21 2.50
CA ALA A 115 -1.53 -11.72 1.78
C ALA A 115 -1.81 -11.33 0.31
N ALA A 116 -2.67 -12.09 -0.37
CA ALA A 116 -2.85 -11.92 -1.82
C ALA A 116 -3.50 -10.56 -2.18
N PRO A 117 -3.07 -9.96 -3.26
CA PRO A 117 -2.02 -10.34 -4.22
C PRO A 117 -0.60 -9.87 -3.83
N GLY A 118 -0.31 -9.63 -2.56
CA GLY A 118 1.03 -9.34 -2.07
C GLY A 118 1.37 -7.85 -1.85
N GLY A 119 0.45 -6.94 -2.15
CA GLY A 119 0.71 -5.49 -2.02
C GLY A 119 1.05 -5.05 -0.60
N LYS A 120 0.31 -5.54 0.39
CA LYS A 120 0.58 -5.27 1.81
C LYS A 120 1.80 -6.04 2.30
N THR A 121 1.86 -7.34 2.02
CA THR A 121 3.00 -8.21 2.38
C THR A 121 4.33 -7.62 1.95
N THR A 122 4.44 -7.19 0.69
CA THR A 122 5.69 -6.64 0.17
C THR A 122 6.02 -5.25 0.72
N ASP A 123 5.03 -4.44 1.13
CA ASP A 123 5.27 -3.19 1.86
C ASP A 123 5.78 -3.46 3.29
N LEU A 124 5.21 -4.45 3.97
CA LEU A 124 5.70 -4.92 5.27
C LEU A 124 7.13 -5.45 5.16
N ALA A 125 7.44 -6.24 4.13
CA ALA A 125 8.77 -6.79 3.90
C ALA A 125 9.82 -5.67 3.71
N VAL A 126 9.51 -4.66 2.90
CA VAL A 126 10.37 -3.47 2.73
C VAL A 126 10.57 -2.76 4.06
N SER A 127 9.50 -2.50 4.80
CA SER A 127 9.56 -1.80 6.09
C SER A 127 10.40 -2.55 7.12
N LEU A 128 10.20 -3.85 7.24
CA LEU A 128 10.98 -4.72 8.14
C LEU A 128 12.46 -4.77 7.74
N ARG A 129 12.72 -4.87 6.44
CA ARG A 129 14.09 -4.91 5.92
C ARG A 129 14.83 -3.61 6.21
N GLU A 130 14.19 -2.45 6.07
CA GLU A 130 14.78 -1.15 6.38
C GLU A 130 15.04 -0.96 7.88
N MET A 131 14.14 -1.45 8.75
CA MET A 131 14.26 -1.30 10.20
C MET A 131 15.17 -2.33 10.87
N LEU A 132 15.22 -3.55 10.36
CA LEU A 132 15.82 -4.71 11.04
C LEU A 132 16.92 -5.41 10.24
N GLY A 133 17.16 -5.02 8.99
CA GLY A 133 18.02 -5.78 8.09
C GLY A 133 17.42 -7.17 7.80
N TYR A 134 18.06 -8.21 8.29
CA TYR A 134 17.59 -9.61 8.13
C TYR A 134 17.03 -10.21 9.43
N ARG A 135 16.88 -9.41 10.51
CA ARG A 135 16.43 -9.91 11.81
C ARG A 135 14.89 -9.96 11.92
N PHE A 136 14.23 -10.52 10.92
CA PHE A 136 12.78 -10.74 10.96
C PHE A 136 12.39 -12.02 10.23
N VAL A 137 11.21 -12.52 10.55
CA VAL A 137 10.47 -13.55 9.81
C VAL A 137 9.11 -13.00 9.47
N LEU A 138 8.79 -12.92 8.18
CA LEU A 138 7.47 -12.56 7.68
C LEU A 138 6.84 -13.80 7.06
N VAL A 139 5.71 -14.22 7.61
CA VAL A 139 4.90 -15.32 7.08
C VAL A 139 3.69 -14.71 6.37
N SER A 140 3.45 -15.14 5.15
CA SER A 140 2.32 -14.71 4.33
C SER A 140 1.36 -15.86 4.14
N ASN A 141 0.11 -15.66 4.55
CA ASN A 141 -0.95 -16.65 4.41
C ASN A 141 -2.03 -16.12 3.45
N GLU A 142 -2.53 -16.98 2.60
CA GLU A 142 -3.71 -16.72 1.77
C GLU A 142 -4.61 -17.95 1.74
N VAL A 143 -5.88 -17.77 2.07
CA VAL A 143 -6.87 -18.86 2.14
C VAL A 143 -7.34 -19.27 0.73
N MET A 144 -7.43 -18.31 -0.17
CA MET A 144 -7.91 -18.55 -1.54
C MET A 144 -6.76 -18.97 -2.44
N LYS A 145 -6.62 -20.27 -2.71
CA LYS A 145 -5.56 -20.86 -3.58
C LYS A 145 -5.44 -20.18 -4.95
N GLN A 146 -6.55 -19.69 -5.50
CA GLN A 146 -6.56 -19.02 -6.81
C GLN A 146 -5.94 -17.61 -6.76
N ARG A 147 -5.73 -17.06 -5.58
CA ARG A 147 -5.14 -15.73 -5.37
C ARG A 147 -3.73 -15.77 -4.78
N ALA A 148 -3.31 -16.93 -4.28
CA ALA A 148 -2.00 -17.17 -3.64
C ALA A 148 -0.87 -17.27 -4.67
#